data_168be5c513f5ceb187b18c09348d8232
#
_entry.id   168be5c513f5ceb187b18c09348d8232
#
_cell.length_a   1.000
_cell.length_b   1.000
_cell.length_c   1.000
_cell.angle_alpha   90.00
_cell.angle_beta   90.00
_cell.angle_gamma   90.00
#
_symmetry.space_group_name_H-M   'P 1'
#
loop_
_entity.id
_entity.type
_entity.pdbx_description
1 polymer ?
#
loop_
_entity_poly.entity_id
_entity_poly.type
_entity_poly.pdbx_seq_one_letter_code
_entity_poly.pdbx_strand_id
1 'polypeptide(L)'
;MHLARAVVANHSHECERMGIYKLDSYVLIIRGKDRLSFIDGLSTNKVEGDCSTVFTTTAAKIIDLVDVIDMGDFIAIVGHQPYKDNLIQHISKRVLNQDISIADISANNSVYLSTEDVDVVEKITKRNTWRGWLLVAPNSESLEADMTEEDFAEYRVANMIPHQGHEITPNVHPLACGLGDLVHEAKGCYIGQEILARMRSRGRQGKELVRLANPVEGATTIGVNHSLAIVRKKSD
;
A
#
# COMPACT_ATOMS: atom_id res chain seq x y z
N MET A 1 3.96 -42.24 -21.78
CA MET A 1 4.98 -41.26 -22.21
C MET A 1 4.24 -40.02 -22.71
N HIS A 2 3.93 -39.08 -21.83
CA HIS A 2 3.33 -37.79 -22.18
C HIS A 2 4.31 -36.70 -21.81
N LEU A 3 4.86 -36.08 -22.83
CA LEU A 3 5.73 -34.91 -22.73
C LEU A 3 4.90 -33.69 -22.36
N ALA A 4 5.11 -33.18 -21.16
CA ALA A 4 4.65 -31.85 -20.77
C ALA A 4 5.48 -30.81 -21.52
N ARG A 5 4.86 -30.04 -22.40
CA ARG A 5 5.45 -28.83 -23.01
C ARG A 5 5.48 -27.74 -21.96
N ALA A 6 6.68 -27.38 -21.52
CA ALA A 6 6.92 -26.16 -20.79
C ALA A 6 6.66 -24.97 -21.72
N VAL A 7 5.69 -24.15 -21.38
CA VAL A 7 5.51 -22.82 -21.98
C VAL A 7 6.59 -21.93 -21.38
N VAL A 8 7.67 -21.71 -22.14
CA VAL A 8 8.65 -20.68 -21.82
C VAL A 8 7.97 -19.34 -22.11
N ALA A 9 7.58 -18.63 -21.05
CA ALA A 9 7.17 -17.23 -21.13
C ALA A 9 8.38 -16.42 -21.58
N ASN A 10 8.35 -15.91 -22.82
CA ASN A 10 9.26 -14.88 -23.28
C ASN A 10 9.02 -13.63 -22.43
N HIS A 11 9.85 -13.41 -21.43
CA HIS A 11 10.00 -12.10 -20.80
C HIS A 11 10.80 -11.24 -21.78
N SER A 12 10.09 -10.48 -22.62
CA SER A 12 10.68 -9.29 -23.20
C SER A 12 11.07 -8.39 -22.04
N HIS A 13 12.37 -8.11 -21.86
CA HIS A 13 12.87 -7.10 -20.95
C HIS A 13 12.29 -5.75 -21.40
N GLU A 14 11.11 -5.37 -20.89
CA GLU A 14 10.74 -3.97 -20.78
C GLU A 14 11.79 -3.38 -19.83
N CYS A 15 12.53 -2.38 -20.29
CA CYS A 15 13.57 -1.71 -19.50
C CYS A 15 12.83 -0.97 -18.38
N GLU A 16 12.67 -1.63 -17.23
CA GLU A 16 12.13 -0.99 -16.03
C GLU A 16 13.08 0.15 -15.66
N ARG A 17 12.60 1.38 -15.76
CA ARG A 17 13.38 2.53 -15.32
C ARG A 17 13.50 2.47 -13.81
N MET A 18 14.73 2.32 -13.34
CA MET A 18 15.06 2.33 -11.90
C MET A 18 15.28 3.78 -11.46
N GLY A 19 14.92 4.10 -10.21
CA GLY A 19 15.11 5.44 -9.68
C GLY A 19 14.29 5.70 -8.42
N ILE A 20 14.24 6.97 -8.05
CA ILE A 20 13.58 7.48 -6.85
C ILE A 20 12.40 8.36 -7.26
N TYR A 21 11.21 8.01 -6.78
CA TYR A 21 9.99 8.78 -6.95
C TYR A 21 9.58 9.47 -5.65
N LYS A 22 9.24 10.75 -5.68
CA LYS A 22 8.72 11.49 -4.53
C LYS A 22 7.22 11.23 -4.37
N LEU A 23 6.82 10.65 -3.23
CA LEU A 23 5.42 10.35 -2.93
C LEU A 23 4.70 11.57 -2.33
N ASP A 24 3.44 11.77 -2.70
CA ASP A 24 2.53 12.67 -2.00
C ASP A 24 1.99 11.97 -0.74
N SER A 25 2.76 12.04 0.34
CA SER A 25 2.52 11.26 1.55
C SER A 25 2.49 12.09 2.81
N TYR A 26 1.80 11.58 3.82
CA TYR A 26 1.87 12.05 5.18
C TYR A 26 2.70 11.10 6.05
N VAL A 27 3.20 11.62 7.17
CA VAL A 27 3.88 10.84 8.21
C VAL A 27 3.26 11.18 9.56
N LEU A 28 2.64 10.17 10.20
CA LEU A 28 2.13 10.26 11.56
C LEU A 28 3.00 9.46 12.50
N ILE A 29 3.28 9.99 13.69
CA ILE A 29 3.90 9.24 14.78
C ILE A 29 2.83 8.83 15.77
N ILE A 30 2.82 7.56 16.15
CA ILE A 30 1.99 7.03 17.24
C ILE A 30 2.87 6.56 18.37
N ARG A 31 2.69 7.13 19.54
CA ARG A 31 3.37 6.76 20.80
C ARG A 31 2.40 6.09 21.76
N GLY A 32 2.95 5.52 22.83
CA GLY A 32 2.21 4.84 23.88
C GLY A 32 2.42 3.33 23.84
N LYS A 33 2.19 2.70 24.98
CA LYS A 33 2.44 1.25 25.15
C LYS A 33 1.51 0.39 24.30
N ASP A 34 0.31 0.89 23.98
CA ASP A 34 -0.71 0.16 23.25
C ASP A 34 -0.62 0.34 21.72
N ARG A 35 0.37 1.10 21.21
CA ARG A 35 0.48 1.52 19.79
C ARG A 35 0.36 0.38 18.78
N LEU A 36 1.10 -0.72 18.95
CA LEU A 36 1.07 -1.83 18.00
C LEU A 36 -0.26 -2.59 18.04
N SER A 37 -0.70 -2.99 19.22
CA SER A 37 -1.95 -3.75 19.39
C SER A 37 -3.18 -2.94 18.98
N PHE A 38 -3.14 -1.62 19.19
CA PHE A 38 -4.21 -0.73 18.80
C PHE A 38 -4.33 -0.63 17.26
N ILE A 39 -3.20 -0.41 16.55
CA ILE A 39 -3.20 -0.37 15.09
C ILE A 39 -3.52 -1.75 14.50
N ASP A 40 -3.03 -2.83 15.11
CA ASP A 40 -3.41 -4.20 14.74
C ASP A 40 -4.93 -4.38 14.79
N GLY A 41 -5.60 -3.97 15.84
CA GLY A 41 -7.07 -4.07 15.96
C GLY A 41 -7.87 -3.19 14.98
N LEU A 42 -7.25 -2.24 14.31
CA LEU A 42 -7.93 -1.33 13.37
C LEU A 42 -7.67 -1.64 11.89
N SER A 43 -6.65 -2.44 11.57
CA SER A 43 -6.18 -2.62 10.21
C SER A 43 -6.15 -4.09 9.77
N THR A 44 -6.05 -4.34 8.49
CA THR A 44 -6.28 -5.67 7.89
C THR A 44 -5.13 -6.64 8.04
N ASN A 45 -3.89 -6.16 8.10
CA ASN A 45 -2.71 -7.00 8.26
C ASN A 45 -2.29 -7.11 9.73
N LYS A 46 -1.50 -8.12 10.06
CA LYS A 46 -0.93 -8.29 11.40
C LYS A 46 0.17 -7.24 11.63
N VAL A 47 0.06 -6.50 12.74
CA VAL A 47 0.98 -5.41 13.09
C VAL A 47 1.78 -5.82 14.34
N GLU A 48 2.95 -6.42 14.13
CA GLU A 48 3.89 -6.83 15.18
C GLU A 48 5.26 -6.15 15.02
N GLY A 49 5.39 -5.24 14.04
CA GLY A 49 6.60 -4.53 13.64
C GLY A 49 6.38 -3.84 12.31
N ASP A 50 7.43 -3.70 11.51
CA ASP A 50 7.36 -3.13 10.17
C ASP A 50 6.42 -3.94 9.29
N CYS A 51 5.42 -3.30 8.69
CA CYS A 51 4.50 -3.94 7.75
C CYS A 51 3.71 -2.91 6.93
N SER A 52 3.14 -3.35 5.82
CA SER A 52 2.08 -2.60 5.13
C SER A 52 0.71 -3.14 5.56
N THR A 53 -0.25 -2.25 5.76
CA THR A 53 -1.61 -2.65 6.17
C THR A 53 -2.66 -1.68 5.63
N VAL A 54 -3.92 -2.12 5.58
CA VAL A 54 -5.03 -1.33 5.08
C VAL A 54 -6.01 -1.02 6.20
N PHE A 55 -6.34 0.25 6.36
CA PHE A 55 -7.47 0.65 7.20
C PHE A 55 -8.76 0.62 6.38
N THR A 56 -9.80 0.04 6.96
CA THR A 56 -11.09 -0.09 6.29
C THR A 56 -12.24 0.40 7.15
N THR A 57 -13.34 0.78 6.51
CA THR A 57 -14.60 1.01 7.15
C THR A 57 -15.27 -0.32 7.57
N THR A 58 -16.34 -0.26 8.35
CA THR A 58 -17.16 -1.44 8.68
C THR A 58 -17.76 -2.12 7.43
N ALA A 59 -17.90 -1.38 6.32
CA ALA A 59 -18.30 -1.91 5.01
C ALA A 59 -17.12 -2.45 4.19
N ALA A 60 -15.94 -2.63 4.80
CA ALA A 60 -14.69 -3.07 4.17
C ALA A 60 -14.19 -2.17 3.03
N LYS A 61 -14.62 -0.90 2.99
CA LYS A 61 -14.11 0.08 2.04
C LYS A 61 -12.80 0.66 2.57
N ILE A 62 -11.86 0.90 1.66
CA ILE A 62 -10.53 1.42 2.02
C ILE A 62 -10.64 2.84 2.57
N ILE A 63 -9.98 3.08 3.70
CA ILE A 63 -9.72 4.43 4.23
C ILE A 63 -8.36 4.88 3.75
N ASP A 64 -7.33 4.06 4.00
CA ASP A 64 -5.99 4.24 3.42
C ASP A 64 -5.20 2.91 3.45
N LEU A 65 -4.22 2.81 2.56
CA LEU A 65 -3.10 1.86 2.61
C LEU A 65 -1.92 2.57 3.22
N VAL A 66 -1.35 2.02 4.28
CA VAL A 66 -0.22 2.62 4.98
C VAL A 66 0.93 1.64 5.17
N ASP A 67 2.13 2.19 5.28
CA ASP A 67 3.29 1.47 5.79
C ASP A 67 3.49 1.85 7.26
N VAL A 68 3.59 0.85 8.11
CA VAL A 68 3.92 0.97 9.54
C VAL A 68 5.39 0.69 9.71
N ILE A 69 6.12 1.60 10.34
CA ILE A 69 7.54 1.49 10.65
C ILE A 69 7.70 1.49 12.17
N ASP A 70 8.17 0.40 12.72
CA ASP A 70 8.45 0.30 14.17
C ASP A 70 9.83 0.89 14.48
N MET A 71 9.83 1.95 15.28
CA MET A 71 11.03 2.66 15.72
C MET A 71 11.39 2.33 17.18
N GLY A 72 10.79 1.28 17.76
CA GLY A 72 10.97 0.89 19.17
C GLY A 72 10.08 1.69 20.10
N ASP A 73 10.38 2.96 20.36
CA ASP A 73 9.62 3.83 21.28
C ASP A 73 8.32 4.36 20.68
N PHE A 74 8.21 4.37 19.36
CA PHE A 74 7.03 4.81 18.60
C PHE A 74 6.93 4.04 17.29
N ILE A 75 5.78 4.12 16.65
CA ILE A 75 5.62 3.71 15.25
C ILE A 75 5.38 4.94 14.38
N ALA A 76 5.95 4.93 13.16
CA ALA A 76 5.58 5.87 12.13
C ALA A 76 4.58 5.20 11.19
N ILE A 77 3.54 5.93 10.82
CA ILE A 77 2.56 5.53 9.80
C ILE A 77 2.74 6.45 8.61
N VAL A 78 3.05 5.87 7.46
CA VAL A 78 3.21 6.58 6.20
C VAL A 78 2.05 6.21 5.28
N GLY A 79 1.27 7.19 4.87
CA GLY A 79 0.12 6.99 3.98
C GLY A 79 0.00 8.11 2.94
N HIS A 80 -1.10 8.11 2.18
CA HIS A 80 -1.30 9.07 1.09
C HIS A 80 -1.92 10.37 1.60
N GLN A 81 -1.29 11.52 1.28
CA GLN A 81 -1.66 12.83 1.83
C GLN A 81 -3.17 13.16 1.70
N PRO A 82 -3.87 12.93 0.58
CA PRO A 82 -5.30 13.17 0.47
C PRO A 82 -6.18 12.35 1.43
N TYR A 83 -5.68 11.25 2.01
CA TYR A 83 -6.45 10.37 2.91
C TYR A 83 -6.14 10.59 4.39
N LYS A 84 -5.19 11.48 4.71
CA LYS A 84 -4.71 11.75 6.07
C LYS A 84 -5.81 12.06 7.06
N ASP A 85 -6.66 13.03 6.77
CA ASP A 85 -7.68 13.50 7.71
C ASP A 85 -8.72 12.42 8.00
N ASN A 86 -9.08 11.61 6.99
CA ASN A 86 -9.99 10.48 7.16
C ASN A 86 -9.37 9.42 8.07
N LEU A 87 -8.07 9.14 7.92
CA LEU A 87 -7.37 8.17 8.77
C LEU A 87 -7.25 8.69 10.21
N ILE A 88 -6.81 9.94 10.40
CA ILE A 88 -6.71 10.55 11.73
C ILE A 88 -8.07 10.50 12.43
N GLN A 89 -9.15 10.88 11.75
CA GLN A 89 -10.49 10.82 12.31
C GLN A 89 -10.90 9.38 12.66
N HIS A 90 -10.57 8.41 11.79
CA HIS A 90 -10.87 7.00 12.01
C HIS A 90 -10.18 6.45 13.25
N ILE A 91 -8.90 6.77 13.43
CA ILE A 91 -8.09 6.33 14.57
C ILE A 91 -8.56 7.05 15.84
N SER A 92 -8.64 8.39 15.82
CA SER A 92 -8.93 9.20 17.02
C SER A 92 -10.27 8.87 17.66
N LYS A 93 -11.31 8.56 16.87
CA LYS A 93 -12.63 8.16 17.39
C LYS A 93 -12.60 6.83 18.18
N ARG A 94 -11.51 6.07 18.11
CA ARG A 94 -11.37 4.74 18.69
C ARG A 94 -10.37 4.67 19.85
N VAL A 95 -9.68 5.77 20.08
CA VAL A 95 -8.86 5.92 21.29
C VAL A 95 -9.80 6.21 22.45
N LEU A 96 -10.02 5.23 23.32
CA LEU A 96 -10.90 5.34 24.50
C LEU A 96 -10.04 5.39 25.77
N ASN A 97 -9.46 4.25 26.16
CA ASN A 97 -8.63 4.10 27.36
C ASN A 97 -7.20 3.63 27.04
N GLN A 98 -6.87 3.53 25.75
CA GLN A 98 -5.54 3.11 25.31
C GLN A 98 -4.53 4.22 25.55
N ASP A 99 -3.33 3.83 25.98
CA ASP A 99 -2.19 4.71 26.06
C ASP A 99 -1.64 4.98 24.65
N ILE A 100 -2.25 5.97 23.97
CA ILE A 100 -1.97 6.35 22.57
C ILE A 100 -1.91 7.87 22.47
N SER A 101 -0.88 8.36 21.77
CA SER A 101 -0.81 9.74 21.29
C SER A 101 -0.43 9.76 19.80
N ILE A 102 -1.02 10.69 19.05
CA ILE A 102 -0.80 10.85 17.61
C ILE A 102 -0.21 12.22 17.37
N ALA A 103 0.88 12.28 16.58
CA ALA A 103 1.48 13.53 16.13
C ALA A 103 1.68 13.49 14.61
N ASP A 104 1.23 14.53 13.92
CA ASP A 104 1.50 14.74 12.50
C ASP A 104 2.87 15.44 12.33
N ILE A 105 3.80 14.78 11.66
CA ILE A 105 5.13 15.30 11.34
C ILE A 105 5.35 15.47 9.83
N SER A 106 4.29 15.40 9.04
CA SER A 106 4.36 15.49 7.57
C SER A 106 5.06 16.75 7.08
N ALA A 107 4.83 17.89 7.76
CA ALA A 107 5.46 19.17 7.38
C ALA A 107 6.99 19.18 7.48
N ASN A 108 7.58 18.27 8.26
CA ASN A 108 9.02 18.21 8.52
C ASN A 108 9.73 17.09 7.74
N ASN A 109 8.99 16.29 6.99
CA ASN A 109 9.51 15.12 6.29
C ASN A 109 9.01 15.07 4.85
N SER A 110 9.84 14.54 3.97
CA SER A 110 9.48 14.13 2.62
C SER A 110 9.58 12.62 2.50
N VAL A 111 8.70 12.02 1.72
CA VAL A 111 8.64 10.57 1.53
C VAL A 111 8.95 10.24 0.07
N TYR A 112 9.74 9.19 -0.12
CA TYR A 112 10.13 8.72 -1.44
C TYR A 112 9.99 7.20 -1.52
N LEU A 113 9.81 6.71 -2.73
CA LEU A 113 9.92 5.29 -3.06
C LEU A 113 11.07 5.11 -4.02
N SER A 114 12.05 4.28 -3.66
CA SER A 114 13.08 3.83 -4.57
C SER A 114 12.74 2.44 -5.11
N THR A 115 12.92 2.24 -6.40
CA THR A 115 12.70 0.96 -7.07
C THR A 115 13.85 -0.02 -6.83
N GLU A 116 14.98 0.45 -6.31
CA GLU A 116 16.16 -0.33 -5.99
C GLU A 116 16.72 0.00 -4.59
N ASP A 117 17.59 -0.85 -4.08
CA ASP A 117 18.27 -0.60 -2.81
C ASP A 117 19.34 0.48 -3.00
N VAL A 118 19.10 1.64 -2.42
CA VAL A 118 20.01 2.78 -2.49
C VAL A 118 20.66 3.06 -1.14
N ASP A 119 21.91 3.50 -1.15
CA ASP A 119 22.57 3.97 0.05
C ASP A 119 22.01 5.34 0.45
N VAL A 120 21.67 5.48 1.71
CA VAL A 120 21.15 6.73 2.28
C VAL A 120 21.92 7.12 3.54
N VAL A 121 21.93 8.39 3.88
CA VAL A 121 22.53 8.87 5.12
C VAL A 121 21.72 8.40 6.34
N GLU A 122 22.37 8.26 7.48
CA GLU A 122 21.77 7.68 8.73
C GLU A 122 20.47 8.37 9.17
N LYS A 123 20.29 9.65 8.86
CA LYS A 123 19.08 10.41 9.20
C LYS A 123 17.85 10.03 8.39
N ILE A 124 18.02 9.35 7.26
CA ILE A 124 16.94 8.90 6.40
C ILE A 124 16.50 7.50 6.86
N THR A 125 15.24 7.37 7.23
CA THR A 125 14.67 6.07 7.54
C THR A 125 14.39 5.32 6.24
N LYS A 126 15.05 4.17 6.04
CA LYS A 126 14.88 3.30 4.87
C LYS A 126 14.25 1.98 5.31
N ARG A 127 13.21 1.55 4.61
CA ARG A 127 12.52 0.26 4.85
C ARG A 127 12.17 -0.41 3.53
N ASN A 128 12.43 -1.72 3.46
CA ASN A 128 11.97 -2.52 2.33
C ASN A 128 10.47 -2.81 2.49
N THR A 129 9.69 -2.52 1.45
CA THR A 129 8.25 -2.80 1.39
C THR A 129 7.96 -3.66 0.15
N TRP A 130 6.75 -4.19 0.05
CA TRP A 130 6.32 -4.94 -1.14
C TRP A 130 6.25 -4.07 -2.42
N ARG A 131 6.29 -2.72 -2.28
CA ARG A 131 6.26 -1.76 -3.39
C ARG A 131 7.64 -1.31 -3.83
N GLY A 132 8.68 -1.58 -3.05
CA GLY A 132 10.05 -1.06 -3.20
C GLY A 132 10.57 -0.50 -1.89
N TRP A 133 11.64 0.27 -1.93
CA TRP A 133 12.28 0.86 -0.76
C TRP A 133 11.63 2.19 -0.38
N LEU A 134 10.93 2.19 0.75
CA LEU A 134 10.35 3.40 1.32
C LEU A 134 11.43 4.20 2.05
N LEU A 135 11.55 5.48 1.72
CA LEU A 135 12.51 6.41 2.30
C LEU A 135 11.75 7.57 2.94
N VAL A 136 11.95 7.79 4.24
CA VAL A 136 11.40 8.95 4.95
C VAL A 136 12.56 9.85 5.33
N ALA A 137 12.66 11.00 4.71
CA ALA A 137 13.75 11.95 4.84
C ALA A 137 13.28 13.21 5.59
N PRO A 138 13.97 13.65 6.66
CA PRO A 138 13.77 14.99 7.19
C PRO A 138 14.01 16.05 6.10
N ASN A 139 13.28 17.16 6.13
CA ASN A 139 13.46 18.22 5.12
C ASN A 139 14.85 18.88 5.13
N SER A 140 15.67 18.61 6.14
CA SER A 140 17.09 18.98 6.16
C SER A 140 17.96 18.13 5.22
N GLU A 141 17.47 16.94 4.84
CA GLU A 141 18.12 16.01 3.93
C GLU A 141 17.30 15.92 2.64
N SER A 142 17.85 16.40 1.53
CA SER A 142 17.17 16.29 0.23
C SER A 142 17.63 15.05 -0.53
N LEU A 143 16.67 14.29 -1.04
CA LEU A 143 16.91 13.25 -2.04
C LEU A 143 16.49 13.80 -3.40
N GLU A 144 17.30 13.54 -4.41
CA GLU A 144 16.92 13.83 -5.79
C GLU A 144 15.94 12.77 -6.27
N ALA A 145 14.71 13.20 -6.62
CA ALA A 145 13.73 12.34 -7.25
C ALA A 145 13.95 12.44 -8.78
N ASP A 146 14.37 11.35 -9.38
CA ASP A 146 14.76 11.27 -10.80
C ASP A 146 13.71 10.54 -11.67
N MET A 147 12.66 10.00 -11.05
CA MET A 147 11.51 9.42 -11.74
C MET A 147 10.40 10.45 -11.93
N THR A 148 9.85 10.50 -13.14
CA THR A 148 8.62 11.24 -13.43
C THR A 148 7.39 10.45 -12.97
N GLU A 149 6.19 11.06 -13.04
CA GLU A 149 4.92 10.37 -12.78
C GLU A 149 4.68 9.24 -13.79
N GLU A 150 5.06 9.44 -15.05
CA GLU A 150 4.95 8.43 -16.09
C GLU A 150 5.91 7.26 -15.85
N ASP A 151 7.15 7.51 -15.43
CA ASP A 151 8.11 6.46 -15.06
C ASP A 151 7.58 5.63 -13.89
N PHE A 152 7.02 6.31 -12.88
CA PHE A 152 6.45 5.63 -11.72
C PHE A 152 5.18 4.84 -12.08
N ALA A 153 4.34 5.38 -12.98
CA ALA A 153 3.18 4.65 -13.49
C ALA A 153 3.61 3.37 -14.24
N GLU A 154 4.64 3.44 -15.08
CA GLU A 154 5.18 2.29 -15.79
C GLU A 154 5.73 1.22 -14.82
N TYR A 155 6.51 1.64 -13.82
CA TYR A 155 6.98 0.74 -12.76
C TYR A 155 5.83 0.04 -12.04
N ARG A 156 4.75 0.77 -11.70
CA ARG A 156 3.57 0.19 -11.04
C ARG A 156 2.82 -0.78 -11.96
N VAL A 157 2.69 -0.44 -13.24
CA VAL A 157 2.05 -1.30 -14.24
C VAL A 157 2.86 -2.59 -14.41
N ALA A 158 4.19 -2.51 -14.54
CA ALA A 158 5.07 -3.65 -14.71
C ALA A 158 4.95 -4.63 -13.52
N ASN A 159 4.90 -4.10 -12.30
CA ASN A 159 4.90 -4.87 -11.06
C ASN A 159 3.51 -5.08 -10.45
N MET A 160 2.43 -4.69 -11.13
CA MET A 160 1.04 -4.76 -10.66
C MET A 160 0.84 -4.10 -9.28
N ILE A 161 1.48 -2.96 -9.04
CA ILE A 161 1.41 -2.21 -7.79
C ILE A 161 0.24 -1.21 -7.84
N PRO A 162 -0.85 -1.42 -7.08
CA PRO A 162 -1.92 -0.45 -6.98
C PRO A 162 -1.49 0.79 -6.19
N HIS A 163 -2.04 1.95 -6.54
CA HIS A 163 -1.73 3.22 -5.91
C HIS A 163 -2.99 3.98 -5.51
N GLN A 164 -2.85 4.80 -4.45
CA GLN A 164 -3.94 5.64 -3.97
C GLN A 164 -4.33 6.68 -5.03
N GLY A 165 -5.63 6.93 -5.14
CA GLY A 165 -6.18 7.81 -6.18
C GLY A 165 -6.39 7.14 -7.53
N HIS A 166 -5.79 5.97 -7.77
CA HIS A 166 -5.93 5.16 -8.98
C HIS A 166 -6.75 3.88 -8.68
N GLU A 167 -6.08 2.79 -8.33
CA GLU A 167 -6.71 1.51 -7.97
C GLU A 167 -7.25 1.52 -6.54
N ILE A 168 -6.57 2.23 -5.64
CA ILE A 168 -6.92 2.32 -4.21
C ILE A 168 -7.77 3.57 -4.02
N THR A 169 -9.08 3.38 -3.83
CA THR A 169 -10.03 4.47 -3.62
C THR A 169 -11.01 4.14 -2.49
N PRO A 170 -11.70 5.13 -1.89
CA PRO A 170 -12.71 4.90 -0.85
C PRO A 170 -13.91 4.04 -1.28
N ASN A 171 -14.05 3.78 -2.58
CA ASN A 171 -15.15 2.98 -3.13
C ASN A 171 -14.78 1.50 -3.36
N VAL A 172 -13.52 1.14 -3.14
CA VAL A 172 -12.97 -0.20 -3.39
C VAL A 172 -12.71 -0.91 -2.07
N HIS A 173 -12.69 -2.24 -2.06
CA HIS A 173 -12.21 -3.05 -0.96
C HIS A 173 -10.84 -3.67 -1.30
N PRO A 174 -10.00 -4.00 -0.31
CA PRO A 174 -8.62 -4.46 -0.55
C PRO A 174 -8.50 -5.63 -1.52
N LEU A 175 -9.42 -6.61 -1.44
CA LEU A 175 -9.38 -7.80 -2.30
C LEU A 175 -9.63 -7.51 -3.80
N ALA A 176 -10.26 -6.37 -4.13
CA ALA A 176 -10.56 -6.01 -5.51
C ALA A 176 -9.44 -5.25 -6.22
N CYS A 177 -8.54 -4.63 -5.47
CA CYS A 177 -7.48 -3.78 -6.01
C CYS A 177 -6.06 -4.34 -5.82
N GLY A 178 -5.94 -5.67 -5.65
CA GLY A 178 -4.63 -6.31 -5.58
C GLY A 178 -3.98 -6.32 -4.19
N LEU A 179 -4.72 -5.92 -3.13
CA LEU A 179 -4.20 -5.89 -1.75
C LEU A 179 -4.59 -7.12 -0.91
N GLY A 180 -4.86 -8.25 -1.56
CA GLY A 180 -5.27 -9.48 -0.89
C GLY A 180 -4.25 -9.98 0.15
N ASP A 181 -2.97 -9.88 -0.15
CA ASP A 181 -1.88 -10.32 0.73
C ASP A 181 -1.73 -9.45 2.00
N LEU A 182 -2.27 -8.22 1.96
CA LEU A 182 -2.33 -7.32 3.12
C LEU A 182 -3.60 -7.52 3.97
N VAL A 183 -4.41 -8.54 3.67
CA VAL A 183 -5.57 -8.95 4.46
C VAL A 183 -5.25 -10.29 5.12
N HIS A 184 -4.77 -10.24 6.36
CA HIS A 184 -4.33 -11.42 7.09
C HIS A 184 -5.51 -12.34 7.40
N GLU A 185 -5.35 -13.64 7.12
CA GLU A 185 -6.45 -14.61 7.22
C GLU A 185 -6.78 -15.04 8.64
N ALA A 186 -5.77 -15.08 9.50
CA ALA A 186 -5.85 -15.71 10.83
C ALA A 186 -5.42 -14.77 11.97
N LYS A 187 -5.56 -13.44 11.80
CA LYS A 187 -5.33 -12.49 12.91
C LYS A 187 -6.60 -12.28 13.74
N GLY A 188 -6.47 -11.59 14.86
CA GLY A 188 -7.59 -11.16 15.70
C GLY A 188 -8.59 -10.26 14.96
N CYS A 189 -9.64 -9.85 15.68
CA CYS A 189 -10.69 -9.01 15.11
C CYS A 189 -10.16 -7.63 14.67
N TYR A 190 -10.63 -7.16 13.51
CA TYR A 190 -10.38 -5.83 13.00
C TYR A 190 -11.61 -5.28 12.26
N ILE A 191 -11.59 -3.98 11.97
CA ILE A 191 -12.72 -3.31 11.33
C ILE A 191 -12.87 -3.75 9.86
N GLY A 192 -14.08 -4.17 9.48
CA GLY A 192 -14.38 -4.68 8.12
C GLY A 192 -14.09 -6.16 7.89
N GLN A 193 -13.52 -6.87 8.88
CA GLN A 193 -13.14 -8.28 8.78
C GLN A 193 -14.28 -9.19 8.33
N GLU A 194 -15.47 -9.04 8.88
CA GLU A 194 -16.60 -9.92 8.56
C GLU A 194 -16.92 -9.94 7.06
N ILE A 195 -16.91 -8.77 6.44
CA ILE A 195 -17.20 -8.64 5.01
C ILE A 195 -16.08 -9.25 4.18
N LEU A 196 -14.79 -8.92 4.51
CA LEU A 196 -13.63 -9.45 3.79
C LEU A 196 -13.53 -10.97 3.91
N ALA A 197 -13.72 -11.53 5.10
CA ALA A 197 -13.74 -12.98 5.32
C ALA A 197 -14.86 -13.67 4.55
N ARG A 198 -16.07 -13.08 4.51
CA ARG A 198 -17.20 -13.60 3.73
C ARG A 198 -16.93 -13.54 2.22
N MET A 199 -16.33 -12.48 1.71
CA MET A 199 -15.95 -12.36 0.31
C MET A 199 -14.93 -13.45 -0.08
N ARG A 200 -13.92 -13.67 0.78
CA ARG A 200 -12.87 -14.66 0.55
C ARG A 200 -13.42 -16.08 0.59
N SER A 201 -14.16 -16.45 1.63
CA SER A 201 -14.72 -17.81 1.82
C SER A 201 -15.73 -18.22 0.75
N ARG A 202 -16.44 -17.25 0.15
CA ARG A 202 -17.44 -17.51 -0.90
C ARG A 202 -16.89 -17.30 -2.32
N GLY A 203 -15.61 -16.96 -2.48
CA GLY A 203 -15.02 -16.62 -3.78
C GLY A 203 -15.69 -15.42 -4.46
N ARG A 204 -16.45 -14.60 -3.72
CA ARG A 204 -17.26 -13.50 -4.27
C ARG A 204 -16.56 -12.15 -4.15
N GLN A 205 -15.31 -12.07 -4.56
CA GLN A 205 -14.58 -10.80 -4.58
C GLN A 205 -15.15 -9.81 -5.60
N GLY A 206 -15.87 -10.33 -6.61
CA GLY A 206 -16.60 -9.54 -7.60
C GLY A 206 -15.73 -8.81 -8.61
N LYS A 207 -14.59 -8.31 -8.19
CA LYS A 207 -13.61 -7.58 -9.02
C LYS A 207 -12.19 -8.01 -8.65
N GLU A 208 -11.27 -7.80 -9.61
CA GLU A 208 -9.85 -8.05 -9.46
C GLU A 208 -9.02 -7.04 -10.23
N LEU A 209 -7.80 -6.77 -9.74
CA LEU A 209 -6.80 -5.98 -10.44
C LEU A 209 -6.14 -6.85 -11.52
N VAL A 210 -6.04 -6.32 -12.72
CA VAL A 210 -5.40 -6.99 -13.86
C VAL A 210 -4.47 -6.06 -14.60
N ARG A 211 -3.44 -6.62 -15.23
CA ARG A 211 -2.57 -5.95 -16.22
C ARG A 211 -2.99 -6.42 -17.61
N LEU A 212 -3.32 -5.49 -18.50
CA LEU A 212 -3.80 -5.77 -19.86
C LEU A 212 -2.98 -5.00 -20.87
N ALA A 213 -2.81 -5.58 -22.07
CA ALA A 213 -2.17 -4.88 -23.20
C ALA A 213 -3.05 -3.72 -23.70
N ASN A 214 -2.40 -2.59 -24.00
CA ASN A 214 -3.09 -1.40 -24.49
C ASN A 214 -3.69 -1.60 -25.91
N PRO A 215 -4.79 -0.90 -26.27
CA PRO A 215 -5.56 0.03 -25.43
C PRO A 215 -6.52 -0.68 -24.45
N VAL A 216 -6.68 -0.13 -23.23
CA VAL A 216 -7.58 -0.67 -22.20
C VAL A 216 -8.66 0.34 -21.86
N GLU A 217 -9.91 0.03 -22.16
CA GLU A 217 -11.05 0.86 -21.75
C GLU A 217 -11.24 0.77 -20.22
N GLY A 218 -11.36 1.93 -19.58
CA GLY A 218 -11.51 2.01 -18.12
C GLY A 218 -10.24 1.67 -17.34
N ALA A 219 -9.06 1.82 -17.96
CA ALA A 219 -7.78 1.71 -17.26
C ALA A 219 -7.72 2.67 -16.06
N THR A 220 -7.19 2.18 -14.95
CA THR A 220 -6.96 2.97 -13.73
C THR A 220 -5.56 3.58 -13.71
N THR A 221 -4.59 2.89 -14.28
CA THR A 221 -3.23 3.39 -14.54
C THR A 221 -2.84 3.01 -15.96
N ILE A 222 -2.37 3.97 -16.73
CA ILE A 222 -1.97 3.77 -18.14
C ILE A 222 -0.44 3.76 -18.21
N GLY A 223 0.13 2.67 -18.71
CA GLY A 223 1.54 2.57 -19.10
C GLY A 223 1.70 2.56 -20.63
N VAL A 224 2.93 2.39 -21.08
CA VAL A 224 3.27 2.45 -22.51
C VAL A 224 2.63 1.28 -23.29
N ASN A 225 2.89 0.06 -22.89
CA ASN A 225 2.43 -1.16 -23.57
C ASN A 225 1.26 -1.84 -22.87
N HIS A 226 1.15 -1.66 -21.56
CA HIS A 226 0.13 -2.26 -20.71
C HIS A 226 -0.48 -1.21 -19.79
N SER A 227 -1.65 -1.54 -19.27
CA SER A 227 -2.36 -0.72 -18.27
C SER A 227 -2.90 -1.58 -17.15
N LEU A 228 -3.10 -0.98 -15.97
CA LEU A 228 -3.84 -1.60 -14.87
C LEU A 228 -5.34 -1.26 -15.00
N ALA A 229 -6.17 -2.23 -14.68
CA ALA A 229 -7.62 -2.05 -14.62
C ALA A 229 -8.22 -2.92 -13.51
N ILE A 230 -9.32 -2.46 -12.92
CA ILE A 230 -10.14 -3.26 -12.01
C ILE A 230 -11.33 -3.80 -12.79
N VAL A 231 -11.29 -5.08 -13.11
CA VAL A 231 -12.32 -5.76 -13.90
C VAL A 231 -13.21 -6.65 -13.06
N ARG A 232 -14.36 -7.05 -13.60
CA ARG A 232 -15.19 -8.09 -12.96
C ARG A 232 -14.44 -9.41 -13.02
N LYS A 233 -14.29 -10.06 -11.87
CA LYS A 233 -13.76 -11.43 -11.81
C LYS A 233 -14.75 -12.37 -12.49
N LYS A 234 -14.29 -13.12 -13.51
CA LYS A 234 -15.10 -14.16 -14.12
C LYS A 234 -15.34 -15.25 -13.09
N SER A 235 -16.60 -15.66 -12.90
CA SER A 235 -16.93 -16.86 -12.13
C SER A 235 -16.52 -18.06 -12.97
N ASP A 236 -15.68 -18.90 -12.43
CA ASP A 236 -15.37 -20.21 -12.99
C ASP A 236 -16.60 -21.12 -12.83
#